data_3764d73ef79b2281167038c78df78fb0
#
_entry.id   3764d73ef79b2281167038c78df78fb0
#
_cell.length_a   1.000
_cell.length_b   1.000
_cell.length_c   1.000
_cell.angle_alpha   90.00
_cell.angle_beta   90.00
_cell.angle_gamma   90.00
#
_symmetry.space_group_name_H-M   'P 1'
#
loop_
_entity.id
_entity.type
_entity.pdbx_description
1 polymer ?
#
loop_
_entity_poly.entity_id
_entity_poly.type
_entity_poly.pdbx_seq_one_letter_code
_entity_poly.pdbx_strand_id
1 'polypeptide(L)'
;QVYSYLYQKGYRVDQVKGLIAEGLFADYDDIRTSPKQEFGTVQPGDIKYKDVNGDGVVNDNDKVAIGATTTPNLVYGIWASFAWKGIDVNVHFQGAGKSTFPIYGKCVYAFSESDWGNIFKDMISDRWVDSETAAKLGLHANENPNATYPRLTYGENKNNQQTSTYWMRDGRYIRLKNLDIGYTLPKSIVNKLHFNNIRIYIAGSNLITWSKFKTWDPETGNPRGEAYPLTKSVTMGLSVNL
;
A
#
# COMPACT_ATOMS: atom_id res chain seq x y z
N GLN A 1 -24.50 -14.57 22.77
CA GLN A 1 -23.37 -15.49 22.59
C GLN A 1 -22.15 -14.69 22.16
N VAL A 2 -21.01 -14.82 22.86
CA VAL A 2 -19.80 -14.09 22.51
C VAL A 2 -18.88 -15.06 21.79
N TYR A 3 -18.54 -14.71 20.54
CA TYR A 3 -17.67 -15.54 19.71
C TYR A 3 -16.21 -15.36 20.12
N SER A 4 -15.47 -16.45 20.28
CA SER A 4 -14.07 -16.45 20.75
C SER A 4 -13.11 -15.67 19.83
N TYR A 5 -13.38 -15.65 18.53
CA TYR A 5 -12.59 -14.92 17.54
C TYR A 5 -12.71 -13.38 17.64
N LEU A 6 -13.73 -12.87 18.37
CA LEU A 6 -13.87 -11.44 18.64
C LEU A 6 -12.90 -10.96 19.73
N TYR A 7 -12.38 -11.87 20.56
CA TYR A 7 -11.42 -11.49 21.59
C TYR A 7 -10.09 -11.09 20.99
N GLN A 8 -9.41 -10.15 21.64
CA GLN A 8 -8.04 -9.77 21.28
C GLN A 8 -7.00 -10.72 21.87
N LYS A 9 -7.35 -11.46 22.93
CA LYS A 9 -6.45 -12.40 23.60
C LYS A 9 -6.03 -13.51 22.63
N GLY A 10 -4.71 -13.72 22.55
CA GLY A 10 -4.11 -14.71 21.63
C GLY A 10 -3.68 -14.14 20.28
N TYR A 11 -4.01 -12.88 20.00
CA TYR A 11 -3.55 -12.17 18.82
C TYR A 11 -2.41 -11.19 19.16
N ARG A 12 -1.71 -10.74 18.14
CA ARG A 12 -0.67 -9.69 18.30
C ARG A 12 -1.33 -8.36 18.67
N VAL A 13 -0.57 -7.48 19.33
CA VAL A 13 -1.09 -6.20 19.89
C VAL A 13 -1.79 -5.33 18.85
N ASP A 14 -1.22 -5.23 17.65
CA ASP A 14 -1.71 -4.41 16.55
C ASP A 14 -2.37 -5.24 15.43
N GLN A 15 -2.94 -6.41 15.79
CA GLN A 15 -3.66 -7.24 14.85
C GLN A 15 -4.94 -6.56 14.38
N VAL A 16 -5.03 -6.30 13.09
CA VAL A 16 -6.23 -5.74 12.47
C VAL A 16 -7.34 -6.78 12.49
N LYS A 17 -8.53 -6.36 12.92
CA LYS A 17 -9.77 -7.12 12.78
C LYS A 17 -10.67 -6.44 11.76
N GLY A 18 -11.30 -7.23 10.93
CA GLY A 18 -12.17 -6.73 9.87
C GLY A 18 -12.93 -7.86 9.18
N LEU A 19 -13.71 -7.49 8.20
CA LEU A 19 -14.54 -8.41 7.43
C LEU A 19 -13.71 -9.11 6.34
N ILE A 20 -14.15 -10.32 5.98
CA ILE A 20 -13.60 -11.03 4.81
C ILE A 20 -14.43 -10.63 3.60
N ALA A 21 -13.84 -9.96 2.63
CA ALA A 21 -14.48 -9.66 1.36
C ALA A 21 -14.42 -10.88 0.44
N GLU A 22 -15.53 -11.22 -0.18
CA GLU A 22 -15.68 -12.31 -1.15
C GLU A 22 -15.69 -11.81 -2.60
N GLY A 23 -15.79 -10.50 -2.81
CA GLY A 23 -15.86 -9.85 -4.11
C GLY A 23 -16.84 -8.69 -4.10
N LEU A 24 -17.45 -8.42 -5.25
CA LEU A 24 -18.50 -7.44 -5.42
C LEU A 24 -19.81 -8.16 -5.72
N PHE A 25 -20.94 -7.61 -5.26
CA PHE A 25 -22.25 -8.11 -5.67
C PHE A 25 -22.43 -7.97 -7.18
N ALA A 26 -22.78 -9.07 -7.84
CA ALA A 26 -22.97 -9.10 -9.30
C ALA A 26 -24.26 -8.37 -9.72
N ASP A 27 -25.37 -8.69 -9.06
CA ASP A 27 -26.71 -8.21 -9.35
C ASP A 27 -27.61 -8.25 -8.13
N TYR A 28 -28.89 -7.93 -8.30
CA TYR A 28 -29.88 -7.98 -7.21
C TYR A 28 -30.25 -9.41 -6.80
N ASP A 29 -30.07 -10.40 -7.66
CA ASP A 29 -30.32 -11.80 -7.32
C ASP A 29 -29.22 -12.33 -6.41
N ASP A 30 -27.97 -11.96 -6.67
CA ASP A 30 -26.84 -12.22 -5.78
C ASP A 30 -27.06 -11.59 -4.39
N ILE A 31 -27.56 -10.34 -4.35
CA ILE A 31 -27.87 -9.68 -3.07
C ILE A 31 -28.98 -10.43 -2.32
N ARG A 32 -30.05 -10.87 -2.99
CA ARG A 32 -31.18 -11.57 -2.35
C ARG A 32 -30.81 -12.94 -1.82
N THR A 33 -29.89 -13.63 -2.47
CA THR A 33 -29.47 -14.98 -2.09
C THR A 33 -28.30 -15.00 -1.11
N SER A 34 -27.67 -13.87 -0.85
CA SER A 34 -26.55 -13.70 0.07
C SER A 34 -27.02 -13.28 1.47
N PRO A 35 -26.21 -13.52 2.52
CA PRO A 35 -26.45 -12.98 3.85
C PRO A 35 -26.65 -11.47 3.83
N LYS A 36 -27.62 -11.00 4.61
CA LYS A 36 -27.93 -9.56 4.67
C LYS A 36 -26.78 -8.79 5.29
N GLN A 37 -26.29 -7.74 4.62
CA GLN A 37 -25.27 -6.85 5.20
C GLN A 37 -25.93 -5.67 5.93
N GLU A 38 -25.55 -5.46 7.21
CA GLU A 38 -26.21 -4.49 8.10
C GLU A 38 -25.52 -3.12 8.13
N PHE A 39 -24.46 -2.91 7.36
CA PHE A 39 -23.73 -1.63 7.34
C PHE A 39 -24.40 -0.55 6.48
N GLY A 40 -25.46 -0.86 5.77
CA GLY A 40 -26.22 0.05 4.94
C GLY A 40 -26.96 -0.68 3.82
N THR A 41 -27.67 0.07 3.00
CA THR A 41 -28.34 -0.50 1.82
C THR A 41 -27.28 -0.82 0.77
N VAL A 42 -27.21 -2.08 0.37
CA VAL A 42 -26.29 -2.56 -0.66
C VAL A 42 -26.94 -2.56 -2.03
N GLN A 43 -26.14 -2.39 -3.07
CA GLN A 43 -26.52 -2.44 -4.47
C GLN A 43 -25.50 -3.27 -5.26
N PRO A 44 -25.83 -3.74 -6.47
CA PRO A 44 -24.84 -4.38 -7.34
C PRO A 44 -23.59 -3.53 -7.49
N GLY A 45 -22.42 -4.17 -7.43
CA GLY A 45 -21.13 -3.52 -7.42
C GLY A 45 -20.63 -3.04 -6.05
N ASP A 46 -21.41 -3.20 -4.98
CA ASP A 46 -20.91 -3.02 -3.61
C ASP A 46 -20.12 -4.23 -3.14
N ILE A 47 -19.26 -4.04 -2.15
CA ILE A 47 -18.42 -5.11 -1.61
C ILE A 47 -19.32 -6.11 -0.86
N LYS A 48 -19.17 -7.38 -1.21
CA LYS A 48 -19.81 -8.53 -0.57
C LYS A 48 -18.89 -9.09 0.49
N TYR A 49 -19.40 -9.25 1.72
CA TYR A 49 -18.66 -9.78 2.84
C TYR A 49 -19.20 -11.14 3.27
N LYS A 50 -18.29 -11.95 3.81
CA LYS A 50 -18.59 -13.28 4.31
C LYS A 50 -19.29 -13.20 5.66
N ASP A 51 -20.38 -13.93 5.80
CA ASP A 51 -20.97 -14.32 7.08
C ASP A 51 -20.07 -15.40 7.71
N VAL A 52 -19.37 -15.04 8.77
CA VAL A 52 -18.38 -15.92 9.40
C VAL A 52 -19.03 -16.82 10.46
N ASN A 53 -20.06 -16.31 11.12
CA ASN A 53 -20.73 -17.02 12.21
C ASN A 53 -21.91 -17.89 11.73
N GLY A 54 -22.37 -17.70 10.47
CA GLY A 54 -23.44 -18.47 9.85
C GLY A 54 -24.84 -18.11 10.36
N ASP A 55 -25.04 -16.88 10.84
CA ASP A 55 -26.35 -16.45 11.37
C ASP A 55 -27.26 -15.82 10.29
N GLY A 56 -26.78 -15.74 9.04
CA GLY A 56 -27.50 -15.16 7.90
C GLY A 56 -27.38 -13.65 7.78
N VAL A 57 -26.58 -13.01 8.63
CA VAL A 57 -26.41 -11.57 8.67
C VAL A 57 -24.92 -11.23 8.78
N VAL A 58 -24.47 -10.25 8.02
CA VAL A 58 -23.09 -9.75 8.11
C VAL A 58 -23.08 -8.46 8.91
N ASN A 59 -22.42 -8.47 10.05
CA ASN A 59 -22.31 -7.34 10.96
C ASN A 59 -20.96 -7.36 11.73
N ASP A 60 -20.86 -6.61 12.83
CA ASP A 60 -19.63 -6.54 13.63
C ASP A 60 -19.22 -7.90 14.25
N ASN A 61 -20.15 -8.86 14.37
CA ASN A 61 -19.85 -10.20 14.87
C ASN A 61 -19.07 -11.05 13.84
N ASP A 62 -18.95 -10.62 12.60
CA ASP A 62 -18.18 -11.30 11.53
C ASP A 62 -16.76 -10.78 11.39
N LYS A 63 -16.36 -9.80 12.21
CA LYS A 63 -15.01 -9.25 12.18
C LYS A 63 -14.00 -10.21 12.79
N VAL A 64 -13.11 -10.73 11.98
CA VAL A 64 -12.05 -11.67 12.36
C VAL A 64 -10.69 -11.02 12.21
N ALA A 65 -9.65 -11.68 12.71
CA ALA A 65 -8.27 -11.24 12.47
C ALA A 65 -7.93 -11.39 10.99
N ILE A 66 -7.60 -10.27 10.32
CA ILE A 66 -7.27 -10.23 8.90
C ILE A 66 -5.83 -9.76 8.68
N GLY A 67 -5.18 -10.32 7.66
CA GLY A 67 -3.83 -9.95 7.29
C GLY A 67 -2.77 -10.27 8.36
N ALA A 68 -1.73 -9.47 8.37
CA ALA A 68 -0.69 -9.43 9.40
C ALA A 68 -0.84 -8.14 10.23
N THR A 69 0.10 -7.91 11.13
CA THR A 69 0.17 -6.65 11.88
C THR A 69 0.69 -5.51 11.02
N THR A 70 0.34 -4.28 11.35
CA THR A 70 0.86 -3.08 10.68
C THR A 70 2.36 -2.95 10.89
N THR A 71 2.82 -3.20 12.12
CA THR A 71 4.25 -3.27 12.42
C THR A 71 4.86 -4.52 11.79
N PRO A 72 5.91 -4.40 10.95
CA PRO A 72 6.57 -5.53 10.34
C PRO A 72 7.14 -6.50 11.38
N ASN A 73 7.03 -7.80 11.14
CA ASN A 73 7.64 -8.81 11.99
C ASN A 73 9.15 -8.97 11.78
N LEU A 74 9.69 -8.38 10.72
CA LEU A 74 11.10 -8.40 10.36
C LEU A 74 11.46 -7.09 9.67
N VAL A 75 12.51 -6.44 10.13
CA VAL A 75 13.19 -5.35 9.43
C VAL A 75 14.63 -5.79 9.21
N TYR A 76 15.17 -5.60 8.01
CA TYR A 76 16.51 -6.03 7.66
C TYR A 76 17.24 -4.97 6.85
N GLY A 77 18.57 -4.99 6.99
CA GLY A 77 19.48 -4.16 6.20
C GLY A 77 20.65 -5.01 5.69
N ILE A 78 21.06 -4.77 4.46
CA ILE A 78 22.19 -5.43 3.81
C ILE A 78 23.13 -4.34 3.27
N TRP A 79 24.39 -4.40 3.72
CA TRP A 79 25.46 -3.54 3.23
C TRP A 79 26.44 -4.34 2.40
N ALA A 80 26.89 -3.73 1.29
CA ALA A 80 27.99 -4.23 0.50
C ALA A 80 28.89 -3.07 0.11
N SER A 81 30.21 -3.29 0.19
CA SER A 81 31.23 -2.35 -0.22
C SER A 81 32.24 -3.04 -1.11
N PHE A 82 32.62 -2.37 -2.16
CA PHE A 82 33.63 -2.83 -3.13
C PHE A 82 34.60 -1.69 -3.44
N ALA A 83 35.89 -1.99 -3.47
CA ALA A 83 36.92 -1.02 -3.87
C ALA A 83 37.94 -1.67 -4.81
N TRP A 84 38.24 -1.00 -5.91
CA TRP A 84 39.18 -1.47 -6.89
C TRP A 84 39.78 -0.33 -7.72
N LYS A 85 41.10 -0.25 -7.73
CA LYS A 85 41.86 0.75 -8.52
C LYS A 85 41.36 2.20 -8.40
N GLY A 86 41.04 2.62 -7.19
CA GLY A 86 40.56 3.98 -6.91
C GLY A 86 39.06 4.15 -7.03
N ILE A 87 38.32 3.22 -7.63
CA ILE A 87 36.86 3.20 -7.62
C ILE A 87 36.40 2.55 -6.34
N ASP A 88 35.44 3.15 -5.66
CA ASP A 88 34.72 2.56 -4.53
C ASP A 88 33.21 2.65 -4.75
N VAL A 89 32.53 1.61 -4.35
CA VAL A 89 31.05 1.50 -4.43
C VAL A 89 30.54 1.00 -3.10
N ASN A 90 29.60 1.72 -2.50
CA ASN A 90 28.92 1.35 -1.28
C ASN A 90 27.42 1.26 -1.54
N VAL A 91 26.82 0.15 -1.17
CA VAL A 91 25.40 -0.10 -1.40
C VAL A 91 24.76 -0.50 -0.09
N HIS A 92 23.61 0.09 0.18
CA HIS A 92 22.76 -0.26 1.32
C HIS A 92 21.34 -0.55 0.88
N PHE A 93 20.88 -1.77 1.12
CA PHE A 93 19.49 -2.16 1.00
C PHE A 93 18.85 -2.22 2.37
N GLN A 94 17.62 -1.72 2.46
CA GLN A 94 16.76 -1.83 3.64
C GLN A 94 15.43 -2.44 3.21
N GLY A 95 14.85 -3.28 4.04
CA GLY A 95 13.54 -3.86 3.75
C GLY A 95 12.73 -4.21 4.99
N ALA A 96 11.44 -4.38 4.78
CA ALA A 96 10.50 -4.87 5.76
C ALA A 96 9.86 -6.17 5.29
N GLY A 97 9.75 -7.12 6.23
CA GLY A 97 9.10 -8.40 6.04
C GLY A 97 7.58 -8.30 6.11
N LYS A 98 6.94 -9.39 6.54
CA LYS A 98 5.49 -9.50 6.55
C LYS A 98 4.85 -8.40 7.41
N SER A 99 4.12 -7.50 6.76
CA SER A 99 3.23 -6.52 7.36
C SER A 99 2.04 -6.29 6.44
N THR A 100 0.92 -5.88 6.99
CA THR A 100 -0.24 -5.45 6.22
C THR A 100 -0.92 -4.30 6.95
N PHE A 101 -1.53 -3.40 6.21
CA PHE A 101 -2.28 -2.29 6.77
C PHE A 101 -3.56 -2.03 5.96
N PRO A 102 -4.65 -1.65 6.62
CA PRO A 102 -5.85 -1.21 5.92
C PRO A 102 -5.60 0.17 5.32
N ILE A 103 -6.12 0.43 4.12
CA ILE A 103 -6.18 1.78 3.57
C ILE A 103 -7.61 2.32 3.71
N TYR A 104 -7.75 3.59 4.10
CA TYR A 104 -9.04 4.24 4.30
C TYR A 104 -8.95 5.77 4.27
N GLY A 105 -10.10 6.44 4.30
CA GLY A 105 -10.21 7.89 4.39
C GLY A 105 -10.33 8.58 3.03
N LYS A 106 -10.34 9.90 3.05
CA LYS A 106 -10.65 10.77 1.90
C LYS A 106 -9.72 10.61 0.70
N CYS A 107 -8.49 10.17 0.93
CA CYS A 107 -7.55 9.87 -0.17
C CYS A 107 -7.79 8.50 -0.82
N VAL A 108 -8.65 7.66 -0.23
CA VAL A 108 -8.89 6.27 -0.68
C VAL A 108 -10.31 6.07 -1.17
N TYR A 109 -11.29 6.58 -0.41
CA TYR A 109 -12.71 6.43 -0.75
C TYR A 109 -13.13 7.55 -1.68
N ALA A 110 -13.52 7.17 -2.90
CA ALA A 110 -13.97 8.13 -3.90
C ALA A 110 -15.17 8.96 -3.40
N PHE A 111 -15.12 10.26 -3.60
CA PHE A 111 -16.17 11.22 -3.29
C PHE A 111 -16.70 11.17 -1.85
N SER A 112 -15.89 10.69 -0.92
CA SER A 112 -16.22 10.71 0.51
C SER A 112 -16.01 12.10 1.12
N GLU A 113 -16.55 12.31 2.34
CA GLU A 113 -16.36 13.55 3.11
C GLU A 113 -16.80 14.82 2.35
N SER A 114 -18.02 14.80 1.78
CA SER A 114 -18.65 15.98 1.16
C SER A 114 -17.73 16.70 0.17
N ASP A 115 -17.38 16.07 -0.95
CA ASP A 115 -16.59 16.60 -2.07
C ASP A 115 -15.06 16.70 -1.85
N TRP A 116 -14.56 16.43 -0.67
CA TRP A 116 -13.13 16.45 -0.39
C TRP A 116 -12.41 15.13 -0.76
N GLY A 117 -13.15 14.06 -0.99
CA GLY A 117 -12.62 12.78 -1.42
C GLY A 117 -12.16 12.81 -2.87
N ASN A 118 -10.90 12.49 -3.10
CA ASN A 118 -10.34 12.32 -4.44
C ASN A 118 -10.75 10.97 -5.04
N ILE A 119 -10.48 10.78 -6.32
CA ILE A 119 -10.63 9.53 -7.04
C ILE A 119 -9.29 9.11 -7.62
N PHE A 120 -8.89 7.86 -7.44
CA PHE A 120 -7.72 7.34 -8.14
C PHE A 120 -8.01 7.18 -9.63
N LYS A 121 -7.01 7.47 -10.46
CA LYS A 121 -7.13 7.31 -11.92
C LYS A 121 -7.59 5.90 -12.30
N ASP A 122 -7.08 4.88 -11.61
CA ASP A 122 -7.40 3.48 -11.88
C ASP A 122 -8.86 3.14 -11.54
N MET A 123 -9.48 3.84 -10.57
CA MET A 123 -10.89 3.68 -10.25
C MET A 123 -11.79 4.12 -11.41
N ILE A 124 -11.34 5.07 -12.24
CA ILE A 124 -12.13 5.53 -13.39
C ILE A 124 -12.26 4.42 -14.44
N SER A 125 -11.20 3.66 -14.65
CA SER A 125 -11.13 2.64 -15.72
C SER A 125 -11.52 1.24 -15.26
N ASP A 126 -11.36 0.92 -13.96
CA ASP A 126 -11.53 -0.44 -13.42
C ASP A 126 -12.49 -0.49 -12.22
N ARG A 127 -13.51 0.36 -12.23
CA ARG A 127 -14.62 0.28 -11.27
C ARG A 127 -15.76 -0.58 -11.83
N TRP A 128 -16.55 -1.14 -10.94
CA TRP A 128 -17.81 -1.76 -11.32
C TRP A 128 -18.79 -0.70 -11.88
N VAL A 129 -19.40 -0.99 -13.02
CA VAL A 129 -20.39 -0.12 -13.68
C VAL A 129 -21.46 -1.03 -14.27
N ASP A 130 -22.74 -0.69 -14.11
CA ASP A 130 -23.82 -1.39 -14.78
C ASP A 130 -23.81 -1.13 -16.30
N SER A 131 -24.42 -2.05 -17.08
CA SER A 131 -24.39 -2.00 -18.54
C SER A 131 -25.05 -0.75 -19.12
N GLU A 132 -26.12 -0.28 -18.50
CA GLU A 132 -26.83 0.92 -18.96
C GLU A 132 -25.97 2.17 -18.78
N THR A 133 -25.34 2.33 -17.61
CA THR A 133 -24.43 3.44 -17.34
C THR A 133 -23.18 3.34 -18.21
N ALA A 134 -22.63 2.17 -18.41
CA ALA A 134 -21.45 1.95 -19.26
C ALA A 134 -21.75 2.36 -20.71
N ALA A 135 -22.91 1.96 -21.25
CA ALA A 135 -23.33 2.34 -22.60
C ALA A 135 -23.51 3.86 -22.76
N LYS A 136 -24.14 4.53 -21.79
CA LYS A 136 -24.30 5.98 -21.79
C LYS A 136 -23.00 6.76 -21.76
N LEU A 137 -21.99 6.21 -21.07
CA LEU A 137 -20.67 6.85 -20.91
C LEU A 137 -19.68 6.42 -21.98
N GLY A 138 -20.04 5.53 -22.90
CA GLY A 138 -19.12 4.97 -23.90
C GLY A 138 -17.99 4.14 -23.28
N LEU A 139 -18.20 3.57 -22.11
CA LEU A 139 -17.25 2.74 -21.41
C LEU A 139 -17.43 1.26 -21.79
N HIS A 140 -16.38 0.48 -21.64
CA HIS A 140 -16.55 -0.96 -21.65
C HIS A 140 -17.37 -1.36 -20.43
N ALA A 141 -18.44 -2.09 -20.64
CA ALA A 141 -19.29 -2.58 -19.56
C ALA A 141 -18.44 -3.42 -18.61
N ASN A 142 -18.36 -3.00 -17.37
CA ASN A 142 -17.64 -3.72 -16.32
C ASN A 142 -18.64 -4.15 -15.24
N GLU A 143 -19.68 -4.85 -15.66
CA GLU A 143 -20.70 -5.43 -14.78
C GLU A 143 -20.20 -6.67 -14.05
N ASN A 144 -19.01 -7.12 -14.42
CA ASN A 144 -18.51 -8.34 -13.84
C ASN A 144 -18.02 -8.13 -12.40
N PRO A 145 -18.19 -9.14 -11.54
CA PRO A 145 -17.70 -9.10 -10.16
C PRO A 145 -16.16 -9.07 -10.06
N ASN A 146 -15.45 -9.13 -11.18
CA ASN A 146 -13.99 -9.07 -11.24
C ASN A 146 -13.43 -7.65 -11.39
N ALA A 147 -14.28 -6.61 -11.43
CA ALA A 147 -13.81 -5.23 -11.32
C ALA A 147 -12.96 -5.07 -10.05
N THR A 148 -11.83 -4.38 -10.16
CA THR A 148 -10.93 -4.18 -9.02
C THR A 148 -11.53 -3.23 -7.99
N TYR A 149 -12.34 -2.27 -8.44
CA TYR A 149 -12.97 -1.28 -7.56
C TYR A 149 -14.49 -1.42 -7.55
N PRO A 150 -15.13 -1.18 -6.38
CA PRO A 150 -16.57 -1.21 -6.26
C PRO A 150 -17.19 -0.07 -7.08
N ARG A 151 -18.52 -0.10 -7.22
CA ARG A 151 -19.26 1.01 -7.81
C ARG A 151 -18.92 2.31 -7.07
N LEU A 152 -18.90 3.41 -7.81
CA LEU A 152 -18.72 4.74 -7.21
C LEU A 152 -20.02 5.22 -6.58
N THR A 153 -19.90 5.78 -5.39
CA THR A 153 -20.99 6.47 -4.69
C THR A 153 -20.54 7.87 -4.33
N TYR A 154 -21.44 8.82 -4.50
CA TYR A 154 -21.23 10.16 -3.98
C TYR A 154 -21.57 10.19 -2.48
N GLY A 155 -20.63 10.66 -1.67
CA GLY A 155 -20.76 10.64 -0.22
C GLY A 155 -20.35 9.32 0.42
N GLU A 156 -20.89 9.07 1.61
CA GLU A 156 -20.53 7.91 2.42
C GLU A 156 -21.23 6.63 1.93
N ASN A 157 -20.46 5.57 1.71
CA ASN A 157 -20.95 4.21 1.55
C ASN A 157 -20.44 3.36 2.70
N LYS A 158 -21.21 3.29 3.78
CA LYS A 158 -20.82 2.59 5.01
C LYS A 158 -20.48 1.13 4.79
N ASN A 159 -21.13 0.47 3.84
CA ASN A 159 -20.83 -0.90 3.49
C ASN A 159 -19.44 -1.03 2.88
N ASN A 160 -19.15 -0.26 1.84
CA ASN A 160 -17.87 -0.35 1.13
C ASN A 160 -16.68 0.20 1.94
N GLN A 161 -16.94 0.99 2.97
CA GLN A 161 -15.92 1.61 3.81
C GLN A 161 -15.56 0.80 5.05
N GLN A 162 -16.10 -0.43 5.20
CA GLN A 162 -15.72 -1.30 6.31
C GLN A 162 -14.27 -1.76 6.20
N THR A 163 -13.59 -1.81 7.37
CA THR A 163 -12.28 -2.47 7.46
C THR A 163 -12.42 -3.92 7.05
N SER A 164 -11.76 -4.30 5.98
CA SER A 164 -11.92 -5.63 5.38
C SER A 164 -10.67 -6.06 4.62
N THR A 165 -10.63 -7.34 4.25
CA THR A 165 -9.56 -7.87 3.40
C THR A 165 -9.47 -7.14 2.05
N TYR A 166 -10.56 -6.54 1.58
CA TYR A 166 -10.59 -5.75 0.36
C TYR A 166 -9.66 -4.54 0.41
N TRP A 167 -9.62 -3.84 1.55
CA TRP A 167 -8.79 -2.65 1.74
C TRP A 167 -7.42 -2.92 2.36
N MET A 168 -7.13 -4.18 2.72
CA MET A 168 -5.79 -4.54 3.22
C MET A 168 -4.74 -4.47 2.10
N ARG A 169 -3.58 -3.93 2.42
CA ARG A 169 -2.45 -3.82 1.51
C ARG A 169 -1.21 -4.49 2.09
N ASP A 170 -0.40 -5.06 1.21
CA ASP A 170 0.87 -5.69 1.56
C ASP A 170 1.94 -4.61 1.81
N GLY A 171 2.42 -4.52 3.03
CA GLY A 171 3.43 -3.54 3.45
C GLY A 171 4.87 -3.99 3.25
N ARG A 172 5.12 -5.15 2.66
CA ARG A 172 6.48 -5.63 2.38
C ARG A 172 7.16 -4.78 1.32
N TYR A 173 8.42 -4.47 1.56
CA TYR A 173 9.24 -3.79 0.56
C TYR A 173 10.72 -4.13 0.72
N ILE A 174 11.49 -3.88 -0.33
CA ILE A 174 12.95 -3.72 -0.30
C ILE A 174 13.30 -2.42 -1.02
N ARG A 175 14.26 -1.69 -0.46
CA ARG A 175 14.67 -0.39 -0.97
C ARG A 175 16.18 -0.31 -1.12
N LEU A 176 16.63 0.22 -2.25
CA LEU A 176 17.98 0.73 -2.39
C LEU A 176 18.06 2.06 -1.60
N LYS A 177 18.46 1.93 -0.32
CA LYS A 177 18.43 3.02 0.66
C LYS A 177 19.51 4.03 0.40
N ASN A 178 20.76 3.53 0.21
CA ASN A 178 21.91 4.36 -0.12
C ASN A 178 22.75 3.68 -1.19
N LEU A 179 23.24 4.48 -2.10
CA LEU A 179 24.25 4.13 -3.10
C LEU A 179 25.28 5.26 -3.13
N ASP A 180 26.54 4.92 -2.93
CA ASP A 180 27.66 5.85 -3.06
C ASP A 180 28.68 5.24 -4.01
N ILE A 181 29.04 5.99 -5.05
CA ILE A 181 30.06 5.61 -6.04
C ILE A 181 31.09 6.72 -6.07
N GLY A 182 32.31 6.38 -5.72
CA GLY A 182 33.42 7.31 -5.68
C GLY A 182 34.60 6.89 -6.55
N TYR A 183 35.40 7.88 -6.89
CA TYR A 183 36.69 7.70 -7.51
C TYR A 183 37.73 8.52 -6.79
N THR A 184 38.71 7.84 -6.26
CA THR A 184 39.89 8.45 -5.62
C THR A 184 40.99 8.61 -6.66
N LEU A 185 41.48 9.85 -6.84
CA LEU A 185 42.51 10.15 -7.80
C LEU A 185 43.84 9.45 -7.45
N PRO A 186 44.61 8.99 -8.45
CA PRO A 186 45.93 8.39 -8.24
C PRO A 186 46.90 9.35 -7.55
N LYS A 187 47.79 8.82 -6.71
CA LYS A 187 48.82 9.57 -5.98
C LYS A 187 49.68 10.43 -6.91
N SER A 188 49.96 9.96 -8.13
CA SER A 188 50.71 10.72 -9.14
C SER A 188 50.08 12.07 -9.55
N ILE A 189 48.77 12.19 -9.46
CA ILE A 189 48.03 13.43 -9.74
C ILE A 189 47.90 14.24 -8.45
N VAL A 190 47.49 13.61 -7.37
CA VAL A 190 47.19 14.27 -6.09
C VAL A 190 48.45 14.95 -5.52
N ASN A 191 49.60 14.29 -5.58
CA ASN A 191 50.89 14.85 -5.11
C ASN A 191 51.33 16.09 -5.90
N LYS A 192 51.04 16.16 -7.21
CA LYS A 192 51.32 17.37 -8.02
C LYS A 192 50.47 18.56 -7.60
N LEU A 193 49.31 18.31 -7.03
CA LEU A 193 48.40 19.32 -6.54
C LEU A 193 48.63 19.67 -5.06
N HIS A 194 49.63 19.04 -4.41
CA HIS A 194 49.97 19.22 -3.00
C HIS A 194 48.84 18.84 -2.05
N PHE A 195 48.03 17.83 -2.41
CA PHE A 195 47.01 17.26 -1.57
C PHE A 195 47.38 15.82 -1.14
N ASN A 196 46.78 15.36 -0.03
CA ASN A 196 46.93 13.98 0.43
C ASN A 196 45.98 13.04 -0.25
N ASN A 197 44.74 13.51 -0.52
CA ASN A 197 43.71 12.69 -1.16
C ASN A 197 42.66 13.59 -1.84
N ILE A 198 42.21 13.17 -3.01
CA ILE A 198 41.04 13.77 -3.68
C ILE A 198 40.11 12.66 -4.12
N ARG A 199 38.86 12.69 -3.64
CA ARG A 199 37.78 11.76 -4.03
C ARG A 199 36.62 12.54 -4.63
N ILE A 200 36.19 12.16 -5.81
CA ILE A 200 34.97 12.63 -6.45
C ILE A 200 33.93 11.54 -6.28
N TYR A 201 32.68 11.88 -5.88
CA TYR A 201 31.67 10.89 -5.65
C TYR A 201 30.28 11.37 -6.05
N ILE A 202 29.42 10.38 -6.33
CA ILE A 202 27.97 10.55 -6.47
C ILE A 202 27.31 9.66 -5.42
N ALA A 203 26.46 10.26 -4.61
CA ALA A 203 25.69 9.56 -3.58
C ALA A 203 24.20 9.73 -3.83
N GLY A 204 23.46 8.66 -3.65
CA GLY A 204 22.02 8.69 -3.79
C GLY A 204 21.32 8.05 -2.57
N SER A 205 20.16 8.58 -2.22
CA SER A 205 19.33 7.98 -1.16
C SER A 205 17.90 7.72 -1.63
N ASN A 206 17.31 6.64 -1.10
CA ASN A 206 15.94 6.18 -1.41
C ASN A 206 15.67 6.01 -2.91
N LEU A 207 16.65 5.53 -3.69
CA LEU A 207 16.63 5.58 -5.16
C LEU A 207 15.53 4.72 -5.76
N ILE A 208 15.39 3.47 -5.29
CA ILE A 208 14.46 2.49 -5.84
C ILE A 208 13.77 1.76 -4.69
N THR A 209 12.45 1.61 -4.79
CA THR A 209 11.67 0.80 -3.86
C THR A 209 10.89 -0.26 -4.64
N TRP A 210 11.10 -1.51 -4.26
CA TRP A 210 10.34 -2.66 -4.77
C TRP A 210 9.30 -3.06 -3.72
N SER A 211 8.03 -2.93 -4.07
CA SER A 211 6.88 -3.29 -3.24
C SER A 211 5.70 -3.69 -4.11
N LYS A 212 4.79 -4.49 -3.59
CA LYS A 212 3.48 -4.74 -4.22
C LYS A 212 2.57 -3.51 -4.11
N PHE A 213 2.69 -2.78 -3.03
CA PHE A 213 1.95 -1.53 -2.83
C PHE A 213 2.61 -0.39 -3.62
N LYS A 214 1.83 0.29 -4.48
CA LYS A 214 2.33 1.30 -5.42
C LYS A 214 1.72 2.69 -5.23
N THR A 215 0.68 2.81 -4.40
CA THR A 215 -0.09 4.06 -4.28
C THR A 215 0.69 5.15 -3.57
N TRP A 216 1.41 4.79 -2.50
CA TRP A 216 2.37 5.67 -1.80
C TRP A 216 3.50 4.86 -1.20
N ASP A 217 4.37 5.51 -0.42
CA ASP A 217 5.53 4.84 0.14
C ASP A 217 5.14 3.81 1.23
N PRO A 218 5.47 2.52 1.05
CA PRO A 218 5.09 1.47 2.01
C PRO A 218 5.77 1.62 3.38
N GLU A 219 6.94 2.29 3.46
CA GLU A 219 7.67 2.48 4.73
C GLU A 219 6.93 3.43 5.68
N THR A 220 6.12 4.33 5.15
CA THR A 220 5.37 5.27 5.98
C THR A 220 4.32 4.58 6.85
N GLY A 221 3.83 3.39 6.43
CA GLY A 221 2.77 2.66 7.13
C GLY A 221 1.48 3.48 7.33
N ASN A 222 1.33 4.61 6.62
CA ASN A 222 0.20 5.50 6.80
C ASN A 222 -1.02 4.96 6.03
N PRO A 223 -2.11 4.61 6.75
CA PRO A 223 -3.29 4.02 6.11
C PRO A 223 -4.12 5.04 5.30
N ARG A 224 -3.92 6.35 5.52
CA ARG A 224 -4.69 7.42 4.86
C ARG A 224 -4.00 8.03 3.65
N GLY A 225 -2.70 7.73 3.41
CA GLY A 225 -1.93 8.36 2.33
C GLY A 225 -1.59 9.83 2.56
N GLU A 226 -1.72 10.34 3.78
CA GLU A 226 -1.52 11.76 4.14
C GLU A 226 -0.09 12.05 4.62
N ALA A 227 0.77 11.02 4.76
CA ALA A 227 2.14 11.20 5.19
C ALA A 227 3.00 11.78 4.06
N TYR A 228 3.93 12.65 4.43
CA TYR A 228 4.91 13.17 3.49
C TYR A 228 5.79 12.02 2.95
N PRO A 229 5.92 11.85 1.64
CA PRO A 229 6.67 10.74 1.05
C PRO A 229 8.17 10.90 1.30
N LEU A 230 8.88 9.78 1.43
CA LEU A 230 10.33 9.80 1.46
C LEU A 230 10.89 10.30 0.13
N THR A 231 11.71 11.34 0.21
CA THR A 231 12.33 11.95 -0.97
C THR A 231 13.47 11.10 -1.50
N LYS A 232 13.59 11.04 -2.82
CA LYS A 232 14.79 10.56 -3.49
C LYS A 232 15.76 11.72 -3.60
N SER A 233 17.02 11.49 -3.28
CA SER A 233 18.06 12.49 -3.49
C SER A 233 19.26 11.91 -4.23
N VAL A 234 19.89 12.75 -5.03
CA VAL A 234 21.19 12.46 -5.67
C VAL A 234 22.08 13.66 -5.42
N THR A 235 23.26 13.41 -4.91
CA THR A 235 24.24 14.41 -4.56
C THR A 235 25.56 14.08 -5.24
N MET A 236 26.22 15.07 -5.83
CA MET A 236 27.60 14.98 -6.29
C MET A 236 28.49 15.75 -5.33
N GLY A 237 29.62 15.17 -4.98
CA GLY A 237 30.55 15.79 -4.04
C GLY A 237 31.99 15.59 -4.39
N LEU A 238 32.82 16.46 -3.82
CA LEU A 238 34.27 16.43 -3.88
C LEU A 238 34.80 16.43 -2.44
N SER A 239 35.62 15.44 -2.12
CA SER A 239 36.32 15.37 -0.84
C SER A 239 37.82 15.60 -1.09
N VAL A 240 38.38 16.62 -0.45
CA VAL A 240 39.80 16.99 -0.56
C VAL A 240 40.42 16.95 0.82
N ASN A 241 41.56 16.27 0.92
CA ASN A 241 42.34 16.15 2.16
C ASN A 241 43.72 16.77 1.92
N LEU A 242 44.10 17.76 2.75
CA LEU A 242 45.37 18.48 2.73
C LEU A 242 46.45 17.70 3.46
#